data_d765bebe477d1a3d35780b2f17d2cbf8
#
_entry.id   d765bebe477d1a3d35780b2f17d2cbf8
#
_cell.length_a   1.000
_cell.length_b   1.000
_cell.length_c   1.000
_cell.angle_alpha   90.00
_cell.angle_beta   90.00
_cell.angle_gamma   90.00
#
_symmetry.space_group_name_H-M   'P 1'
#
loop_
_entity.id
_entity.type
_entity.pdbx_description
1 polymer ?
#
loop_
_entity_poly.entity_id
_entity_poly.type
_entity_poly.pdbx_seq_one_letter_code
_entity_poly.pdbx_strand_id
1 'polypeptide(L)'
;RLLGLIPTLLIVAVLVFLFVHMLPGDPARLIAGPEADATVIELVRKQLGLDQPLYMQFLHYIGNVLQGDFGISMVSRRPVSEEIASRFMPTFWLTIASMSWAVVFGLGAGIVAAVWRNRWPDKLGMALAVTGISFPAFALGMLLMQIFSVELGWLPTVGADTWKHYILPVTCLSFSPIAY
;
A
#
# COMPACT_ATOMS: atom_id res chain seq x y z
N ARG A 1 25.48 3.54 0.72
CA ARG A 1 24.05 3.73 0.37
C ARG A 1 23.12 3.58 1.59
N LEU A 2 23.34 2.63 2.50
CA LEU A 2 22.53 2.46 3.74
C LEU A 2 22.63 3.68 4.68
N LEU A 3 23.79 4.32 4.79
CA LEU A 3 23.96 5.54 5.61
C LEU A 3 23.11 6.72 5.10
N GLY A 4 22.79 6.77 3.81
CA GLY A 4 21.90 7.78 3.23
C GLY A 4 20.42 7.57 3.56
N LEU A 5 20.01 6.36 3.96
CA LEU A 5 18.62 6.09 4.37
C LEU A 5 18.26 6.74 5.70
N ILE A 6 19.21 6.81 6.64
CA ILE A 6 18.97 7.36 7.98
C ILE A 6 18.51 8.82 7.89
N PRO A 7 19.25 9.75 7.24
CA PRO A 7 18.81 11.13 7.13
C PRO A 7 17.49 11.27 6.33
N THR A 8 17.28 10.45 5.31
CA THR A 8 16.03 10.47 4.55
C THR A 8 14.84 10.07 5.41
N LEU A 9 14.95 8.99 6.17
CA LEU A 9 13.90 8.55 7.10
C LEU A 9 13.64 9.59 8.18
N LEU A 10 14.69 10.22 8.70
CA LEU A 10 14.56 11.26 9.73
C LEU A 10 13.85 12.51 9.18
N ILE A 11 14.18 12.93 7.97
CA ILE A 11 13.50 14.06 7.31
C ILE A 11 12.02 13.73 7.09
N VAL A 12 11.71 12.52 6.59
CA VAL A 12 10.33 12.08 6.40
C VAL A 12 9.58 12.05 7.73
N ALA A 13 10.19 11.52 8.79
CA ALA A 13 9.59 11.48 10.12
C ALA A 13 9.28 12.90 10.65
N VAL A 14 10.21 13.86 10.51
CA VAL A 14 10.00 15.26 10.88
C VAL A 14 8.85 15.87 10.08
N LEU A 15 8.84 15.67 8.75
CA LEU A 15 7.79 16.21 7.88
C LEU A 15 6.41 15.65 8.26
N VAL A 16 6.29 14.34 8.42
CA VAL A 16 5.03 13.70 8.81
C VAL A 16 4.57 14.19 10.19
N PHE A 17 5.49 14.28 11.16
CA PHE A 17 5.18 14.80 12.48
C PHE A 17 4.64 16.23 12.42
N LEU A 18 5.30 17.11 11.67
CA LEU A 18 4.85 18.49 11.49
C LEU A 18 3.50 18.57 10.79
N PHE A 19 3.30 17.79 9.73
CA PHE A 19 2.02 17.74 9.01
C PHE A 19 0.86 17.36 9.93
N VAL A 20 1.03 16.33 10.77
CA VAL A 20 -0.01 15.93 11.73
C VAL A 20 -0.34 17.05 12.70
N HIS A 21 0.65 17.84 13.15
CA HIS A 21 0.42 18.96 14.05
C HIS A 21 -0.14 20.22 13.38
N MET A 22 0.01 20.33 12.05
CA MET A 22 -0.56 21.44 11.25
C MET A 22 -2.01 21.18 10.83
N LEU A 23 -2.49 19.93 10.90
CA LEU A 23 -3.87 19.62 10.56
C LEU A 23 -4.82 20.28 11.56
N PRO A 24 -5.90 20.90 11.07
CA PRO A 24 -6.92 21.46 11.96
C PRO A 24 -7.63 20.33 12.71
N GLY A 25 -7.54 20.37 14.03
CA GLY A 25 -8.15 19.38 14.93
C GLY A 25 -7.28 19.14 16.16
N ASP A 26 -7.92 18.80 17.26
CA ASP A 26 -7.23 18.41 18.49
C ASP A 26 -7.10 16.88 18.53
N PRO A 27 -5.88 16.31 18.42
CA PRO A 27 -5.68 14.86 18.47
C PRO A 27 -6.27 14.21 19.74
N ALA A 28 -6.17 14.92 20.88
CA ALA A 28 -6.76 14.44 22.13
C ALA A 28 -8.28 14.29 22.03
N ARG A 29 -8.96 15.22 21.37
CA ARG A 29 -10.39 15.17 21.15
C ARG A 29 -10.80 14.07 20.16
N LEU A 30 -10.00 13.85 19.11
CA LEU A 30 -10.24 12.78 18.15
C LEU A 30 -10.16 11.39 18.78
N ILE A 31 -9.23 11.21 19.72
CA ILE A 31 -9.03 9.94 20.44
C ILE A 31 -10.07 9.77 21.54
N ALA A 32 -10.33 10.82 22.32
CA ALA A 32 -11.33 10.79 23.38
C ALA A 32 -12.75 10.56 22.87
N GLY A 33 -13.04 11.00 21.64
CA GLY A 33 -14.34 10.87 21.02
C GLY A 33 -15.18 12.14 21.07
N PRO A 34 -16.25 12.22 20.23
CA PRO A 34 -17.05 13.45 20.05
C PRO A 34 -17.84 13.86 21.31
N GLU A 35 -18.17 12.92 22.18
CA GLU A 35 -18.97 13.11 23.38
C GLU A 35 -18.13 13.18 24.67
N ALA A 36 -16.80 13.20 24.56
CA ALA A 36 -15.93 13.24 25.74
C ALA A 36 -15.98 14.60 26.44
N ASP A 37 -16.08 14.56 27.75
CA ASP A 37 -16.01 15.75 28.61
C ASP A 37 -14.62 16.39 28.54
N ALA A 38 -14.55 17.71 28.84
CA ALA A 38 -13.30 18.45 28.83
C ALA A 38 -12.23 17.85 29.75
N THR A 39 -12.63 17.24 30.86
CA THR A 39 -11.74 16.53 31.79
C THR A 39 -11.10 15.29 31.17
N VAL A 40 -11.87 14.51 30.39
CA VAL A 40 -11.38 13.34 29.67
C VAL A 40 -10.42 13.73 28.58
N ILE A 41 -10.74 14.78 27.81
CA ILE A 41 -9.86 15.31 26.76
C ILE A 41 -8.52 15.76 27.35
N GLU A 42 -8.55 16.44 28.50
CA GLU A 42 -7.32 16.91 29.16
C GLU A 42 -6.48 15.75 29.71
N LEU A 43 -7.11 14.68 30.21
CA LEU A 43 -6.42 13.46 30.62
C LEU A 43 -5.74 12.79 29.43
N VAL A 44 -6.44 12.64 28.30
CA VAL A 44 -5.89 12.08 27.07
C VAL A 44 -4.74 12.94 26.55
N ARG A 45 -4.88 14.27 26.60
CA ARG A 45 -3.81 15.21 26.21
C ARG A 45 -2.54 14.99 27.01
N LYS A 46 -2.65 14.86 28.33
CA LYS A 46 -1.51 14.57 29.21
C LYS A 46 -0.92 13.17 28.98
N GLN A 47 -1.77 12.17 28.81
CA GLN A 47 -1.31 10.80 28.52
C GLN A 47 -0.52 10.70 27.21
N LEU A 48 -0.90 11.49 26.21
CA LEU A 48 -0.22 11.54 24.91
C LEU A 48 0.97 12.51 24.91
N GLY A 49 1.19 13.25 26.01
CA GLY A 49 2.26 14.26 26.11
C GLY A 49 2.07 15.46 25.18
N LEU A 50 0.84 15.74 24.74
CA LEU A 50 0.52 16.84 23.84
C LEU A 50 0.59 18.22 24.51
N ASP A 51 0.72 18.25 25.83
CA ASP A 51 0.98 19.44 26.64
C ASP A 51 2.46 19.85 26.67
N GLN A 52 3.34 18.98 26.15
CA GLN A 52 4.78 19.24 26.14
C GLN A 52 5.19 20.06 24.89
N PRO A 53 6.40 20.69 24.92
CA PRO A 53 6.95 21.36 23.75
C PRO A 53 7.10 20.39 22.55
N LEU A 54 6.92 20.88 21.32
CA LEU A 54 6.93 20.08 20.10
C LEU A 54 8.18 19.21 19.94
N TYR A 55 9.36 19.70 20.33
CA TYR A 55 10.59 18.92 20.26
C TYR A 55 10.58 17.71 21.19
N MET A 56 9.95 17.82 22.38
CA MET A 56 9.79 16.70 23.30
C MET A 56 8.79 15.67 22.75
N GLN A 57 7.67 16.14 22.20
CA GLN A 57 6.70 15.27 21.54
C GLN A 57 7.35 14.49 20.38
N PHE A 58 8.21 15.15 19.59
CA PHE A 58 8.96 14.49 18.53
C PHE A 58 9.93 13.43 19.05
N LEU A 59 10.67 13.73 20.12
CA LEU A 59 11.59 12.77 20.74
C LEU A 59 10.85 11.56 21.29
N HIS A 60 9.70 11.75 21.94
CA HIS A 60 8.83 10.66 22.40
C HIS A 60 8.30 9.85 21.22
N TYR A 61 7.84 10.51 20.16
CA TYR A 61 7.39 9.83 18.94
C TYR A 61 8.49 8.93 18.34
N ILE A 62 9.70 9.44 18.18
CA ILE A 62 10.83 8.63 17.67
C ILE A 62 11.18 7.50 18.64
N GLY A 63 11.18 7.77 19.95
CA GLY A 63 11.44 6.75 20.97
C GLY A 63 10.44 5.59 20.91
N ASN A 64 9.15 5.89 20.78
CA ASN A 64 8.08 4.89 20.64
C ASN A 64 8.21 4.10 19.32
N VAL A 65 8.46 4.79 18.21
CA VAL A 65 8.68 4.14 16.90
C VAL A 65 9.84 3.14 16.95
N LEU A 66 10.95 3.50 17.60
CA LEU A 66 12.11 2.61 17.77
C LEU A 66 11.81 1.37 18.64
N GLN A 67 10.81 1.47 19.51
CA GLN A 67 10.31 0.36 20.33
C GLN A 67 9.20 -0.46 19.64
N GLY A 68 8.81 -0.07 18.39
CA GLY A 68 7.74 -0.72 17.63
C GLY A 68 6.33 -0.24 17.99
N ASP A 69 6.22 0.80 18.82
CA ASP A 69 4.94 1.46 19.10
C ASP A 69 4.73 2.62 18.10
N PHE A 70 3.86 2.38 17.13
CA PHE A 70 3.46 3.36 16.10
C PHE A 70 2.21 4.16 16.51
N GLY A 71 1.75 4.00 17.74
CA GLY A 71 0.56 4.66 18.25
C GLY A 71 -0.75 4.08 17.73
N ILE A 72 -1.83 4.85 17.89
CA ILE A 72 -3.19 4.47 17.55
C ILE A 72 -3.64 5.26 16.31
N SER A 73 -4.23 4.56 15.36
CA SER A 73 -4.84 5.17 14.17
C SER A 73 -6.02 6.05 14.56
N MET A 74 -6.01 7.32 14.15
CA MET A 74 -7.09 8.26 14.40
C MET A 74 -8.38 7.88 13.64
N VAL A 75 -8.27 7.08 12.58
CA VAL A 75 -9.41 6.67 11.75
C VAL A 75 -10.05 5.40 12.28
N SER A 76 -9.25 4.34 12.47
CA SER A 76 -9.75 3.03 12.88
C SER A 76 -9.78 2.81 14.39
N ARG A 77 -9.10 3.67 15.16
CA ARG A 77 -8.91 3.58 16.63
C ARG A 77 -8.25 2.26 17.08
N ARG A 78 -7.47 1.64 16.18
CA ARG A 78 -6.71 0.42 16.45
C ARG A 78 -5.22 0.73 16.45
N PRO A 79 -4.38 -0.08 17.12
CA PRO A 79 -2.93 0.05 17.02
C PRO A 79 -2.46 0.00 15.57
N VAL A 80 -1.63 0.95 15.18
CA VAL A 80 -1.09 1.02 13.80
C VAL A 80 -0.28 -0.23 13.45
N SER A 81 0.42 -0.81 14.43
CA SER A 81 1.15 -2.09 14.27
C SER A 81 0.24 -3.25 13.84
N GLU A 82 -0.97 -3.35 14.40
CA GLU A 82 -1.95 -4.36 14.00
C GLU A 82 -2.48 -4.13 12.59
N GLU A 83 -2.73 -2.87 12.22
CA GLU A 83 -3.15 -2.53 10.86
C GLU A 83 -2.08 -2.87 9.82
N ILE A 84 -0.83 -2.56 10.12
CA ILE A 84 0.30 -2.91 9.25
C ILE A 84 0.38 -4.44 9.13
N ALA A 85 0.38 -5.16 10.25
CA ALA A 85 0.48 -6.62 10.26
C ALA A 85 -0.65 -7.29 9.47
N SER A 86 -1.89 -6.82 9.63
CA SER A 86 -3.06 -7.37 8.92
C SER A 86 -2.99 -7.19 7.41
N ARG A 87 -2.36 -6.13 6.94
CA ARG A 87 -2.23 -5.82 5.49
C ARG A 87 -0.93 -6.33 4.88
N PHE A 88 0.08 -6.58 5.70
CA PHE A 88 1.40 -7.01 5.23
C PHE A 88 1.34 -8.37 4.54
N MET A 89 0.72 -9.37 5.14
CA MET A 89 0.66 -10.73 4.58
C MET A 89 -0.09 -10.79 3.24
N PRO A 90 -1.29 -10.22 3.09
CA PRO A 90 -1.94 -10.15 1.78
C PRO A 90 -1.10 -9.46 0.72
N THR A 91 -0.46 -8.34 1.07
CA THR A 91 0.41 -7.59 0.14
C THR A 91 1.65 -8.40 -0.25
N PHE A 92 2.27 -9.10 0.70
CA PHE A 92 3.42 -9.96 0.47
C PHE A 92 3.08 -11.09 -0.53
N TRP A 93 1.99 -11.81 -0.28
CA TRP A 93 1.55 -12.89 -1.16
C TRP A 93 1.15 -12.37 -2.55
N LEU A 94 0.49 -11.23 -2.61
CA LEU A 94 0.15 -10.57 -3.86
C LEU A 94 1.41 -10.20 -4.66
N THR A 95 2.43 -9.67 -4.01
CA THR A 95 3.70 -9.31 -4.64
C THR A 95 4.41 -10.54 -5.19
N ILE A 96 4.56 -11.60 -4.39
CA ILE A 96 5.21 -12.85 -4.83
C ILE A 96 4.44 -13.48 -6.01
N ALA A 97 3.11 -13.55 -5.92
CA ALA A 97 2.29 -14.10 -6.99
C ALA A 97 2.40 -13.27 -8.28
N SER A 98 2.34 -11.95 -8.19
CA SER A 98 2.44 -11.06 -9.36
C SER A 98 3.83 -11.12 -10.00
N MET A 99 4.90 -11.15 -9.21
CA MET A 99 6.26 -11.30 -9.72
C MET A 99 6.47 -12.66 -10.38
N SER A 100 6.01 -13.74 -9.76
CA SER A 100 6.10 -15.09 -10.33
C SER A 100 5.35 -15.16 -11.66
N TRP A 101 4.15 -14.61 -11.71
CA TRP A 101 3.34 -14.52 -12.92
C TRP A 101 4.05 -13.72 -14.02
N ALA A 102 4.58 -12.55 -13.67
CA ALA A 102 5.33 -11.71 -14.60
C ALA A 102 6.57 -12.42 -15.17
N VAL A 103 7.34 -13.11 -14.33
CA VAL A 103 8.53 -13.86 -14.77
C VAL A 103 8.14 -14.99 -15.71
N VAL A 104 7.15 -15.81 -15.36
CA VAL A 104 6.73 -16.95 -16.19
C VAL A 104 6.20 -16.50 -17.55
N PHE A 105 5.28 -15.55 -17.57
CA PHE A 105 4.66 -15.09 -18.81
C PHE A 105 5.56 -14.15 -19.60
N GLY A 106 6.34 -13.28 -18.94
CA GLY A 106 7.29 -12.38 -19.58
C GLY A 106 8.41 -13.14 -20.25
N LEU A 107 9.08 -14.07 -19.54
CA LEU A 107 10.11 -14.92 -20.15
C LEU A 107 9.52 -15.81 -21.24
N GLY A 108 8.35 -16.41 -21.02
CA GLY A 108 7.68 -17.22 -22.03
C GLY A 108 7.40 -16.44 -23.31
N ALA A 109 6.81 -15.25 -23.20
CA ALA A 109 6.53 -14.37 -24.32
C ALA A 109 7.82 -13.91 -25.01
N GLY A 110 8.85 -13.54 -24.23
CA GLY A 110 10.16 -13.12 -24.74
C GLY A 110 10.87 -14.23 -25.52
N ILE A 111 10.86 -15.48 -25.02
CA ILE A 111 11.43 -16.63 -25.72
C ILE A 111 10.67 -16.87 -27.03
N VAL A 112 9.35 -16.84 -27.01
CA VAL A 112 8.53 -17.00 -28.21
C VAL A 112 8.85 -15.93 -29.25
N ALA A 113 8.89 -14.66 -28.85
CA ALA A 113 9.26 -13.55 -29.72
C ALA A 113 10.67 -13.71 -30.30
N ALA A 114 11.65 -14.15 -29.49
CA ALA A 114 13.01 -14.35 -29.93
C ALA A 114 13.15 -15.50 -30.96
N VAL A 115 12.47 -16.63 -30.73
CA VAL A 115 12.50 -17.79 -31.65
C VAL A 115 11.84 -17.46 -33.00
N TRP A 116 10.73 -16.73 -32.97
CA TRP A 116 10.01 -16.32 -34.20
C TRP A 116 10.25 -14.84 -34.55
N ARG A 117 11.48 -14.37 -34.41
CA ARG A 117 11.89 -13.00 -34.70
C ARG A 117 11.41 -12.55 -36.08
N ASN A 118 10.86 -11.32 -36.15
CA ASN A 118 10.27 -10.70 -37.34
C ASN A 118 9.04 -11.42 -37.91
N ARG A 119 8.52 -12.45 -37.25
CA ARG A 119 7.27 -13.14 -37.62
C ARG A 119 6.10 -12.57 -36.80
N TRP A 120 4.90 -13.09 -37.08
CA TRP A 120 3.67 -12.62 -36.41
C TRP A 120 3.68 -12.76 -34.86
N PRO A 121 4.29 -13.81 -34.25
CA PRO A 121 4.32 -13.88 -32.77
C PRO A 121 5.16 -12.76 -32.15
N ASP A 122 6.29 -12.41 -32.78
CA ASP A 122 7.14 -11.29 -32.33
C ASP A 122 6.40 -9.94 -32.44
N LYS A 123 5.72 -9.70 -33.56
CA LYS A 123 4.91 -8.48 -33.76
C LYS A 123 3.76 -8.38 -32.76
N LEU A 124 3.11 -9.49 -32.46
CA LEU A 124 2.04 -9.56 -31.46
C LEU A 124 2.59 -9.30 -30.05
N GLY A 125 3.71 -9.95 -29.69
CA GLY A 125 4.40 -9.70 -28.43
C GLY A 125 4.76 -8.23 -28.24
N MET A 126 5.33 -7.60 -29.27
CA MET A 126 5.66 -6.18 -29.27
C MET A 126 4.41 -5.29 -29.09
N ALA A 127 3.32 -5.60 -29.80
CA ALA A 127 2.06 -4.85 -29.65
C ALA A 127 1.47 -4.98 -28.26
N LEU A 128 1.49 -6.18 -27.68
CA LEU A 128 1.04 -6.43 -26.31
C LEU A 128 1.93 -5.72 -25.27
N ALA A 129 3.25 -5.72 -25.46
CA ALA A 129 4.19 -5.01 -24.61
C ALA A 129 3.94 -3.49 -24.62
N VAL A 130 3.81 -2.89 -25.81
CA VAL A 130 3.51 -1.44 -25.91
C VAL A 130 2.16 -1.12 -25.25
N THR A 131 1.15 -1.97 -25.45
CA THR A 131 -0.16 -1.81 -24.82
C THR A 131 -0.02 -1.93 -23.29
N GLY A 132 0.75 -2.91 -22.80
CA GLY A 132 0.99 -3.14 -21.38
C GLY A 132 1.63 -1.98 -20.64
N ILE A 133 2.55 -1.29 -21.29
CA ILE A 133 3.21 -0.10 -20.72
C ILE A 133 2.29 1.13 -20.79
N SER A 134 1.52 1.26 -21.87
CA SER A 134 0.69 2.44 -22.12
C SER A 134 -0.64 2.42 -21.37
N PHE A 135 -1.12 1.24 -20.97
CA PHE A 135 -2.44 1.11 -20.35
C PHE A 135 -2.36 1.30 -18.83
N PRO A 136 -3.12 2.24 -18.25
CA PRO A 136 -3.09 2.46 -16.81
C PRO A 136 -3.59 1.23 -16.04
N ALA A 137 -2.81 0.74 -15.06
CA ALA A 137 -3.13 -0.46 -14.30
C ALA A 137 -4.51 -0.41 -13.61
N PHE A 138 -4.92 0.77 -13.11
CA PHE A 138 -6.23 0.93 -12.48
C PHE A 138 -7.38 0.73 -13.47
N ALA A 139 -7.23 1.20 -14.73
CA ALA A 139 -8.24 1.04 -15.76
C ALA A 139 -8.36 -0.43 -16.20
N LEU A 140 -7.21 -1.14 -16.31
CA LEU A 140 -7.21 -2.57 -16.54
C LEU A 140 -7.91 -3.32 -15.40
N GLY A 141 -7.61 -2.96 -14.15
CA GLY A 141 -8.25 -3.55 -12.98
C GLY A 141 -9.77 -3.38 -12.98
N MET A 142 -10.25 -2.18 -13.31
CA MET A 142 -11.70 -1.91 -13.41
C MET A 142 -12.36 -2.73 -14.54
N LEU A 143 -11.72 -2.83 -15.72
CA LEU A 143 -12.23 -3.63 -16.84
C LEU A 143 -12.29 -5.12 -16.48
N LEU A 144 -11.22 -5.66 -15.91
CA LEU A 144 -11.18 -7.07 -15.48
C LEU A 144 -12.25 -7.35 -14.42
N MET A 145 -12.41 -6.44 -13.44
CA MET A 145 -13.45 -6.57 -12.42
C MET A 145 -14.85 -6.51 -13.04
N GLN A 146 -15.11 -5.58 -13.95
CA GLN A 146 -16.39 -5.48 -14.64
C GLN A 146 -16.75 -6.76 -15.37
N ILE A 147 -15.81 -7.29 -16.16
CA ILE A 147 -16.07 -8.49 -16.99
C ILE A 147 -16.15 -9.75 -16.12
N PHE A 148 -15.11 -10.02 -15.31
CA PHE A 148 -14.98 -11.33 -14.63
C PHE A 148 -15.73 -11.43 -13.32
N SER A 149 -15.96 -10.30 -12.64
CA SER A 149 -16.65 -10.31 -11.34
C SER A 149 -18.11 -9.89 -11.47
N VAL A 150 -18.40 -8.83 -12.23
CA VAL A 150 -19.77 -8.29 -12.32
C VAL A 150 -20.59 -9.01 -13.39
N GLU A 151 -20.09 -9.10 -14.63
CA GLU A 151 -20.86 -9.68 -15.75
C GLU A 151 -20.86 -11.21 -15.73
N LEU A 152 -19.71 -11.82 -15.56
CA LEU A 152 -19.57 -13.28 -15.57
C LEU A 152 -19.77 -13.94 -14.21
N GLY A 153 -19.59 -13.20 -13.10
CA GLY A 153 -19.72 -13.73 -11.74
C GLY A 153 -18.70 -14.83 -11.38
N TRP A 154 -17.58 -14.92 -12.12
CA TRP A 154 -16.59 -15.99 -11.93
C TRP A 154 -15.66 -15.74 -10.75
N LEU A 155 -15.33 -14.47 -10.49
CA LEU A 155 -14.37 -14.04 -9.51
C LEU A 155 -15.01 -13.05 -8.51
N PRO A 156 -14.58 -13.08 -7.25
CA PRO A 156 -15.09 -12.14 -6.24
C PRO A 156 -14.61 -10.72 -6.51
N THR A 157 -15.43 -9.73 -6.16
CA THR A 157 -15.11 -8.29 -6.31
C THR A 157 -14.27 -7.74 -5.17
N VAL A 158 -14.45 -8.26 -3.94
CA VAL A 158 -13.85 -7.72 -2.70
C VAL A 158 -13.44 -8.87 -1.80
N GLY A 159 -12.37 -8.68 -1.02
CA GLY A 159 -11.88 -9.63 -0.03
C GLY A 159 -10.45 -10.12 -0.32
N ALA A 160 -9.93 -10.96 0.58
CA ALA A 160 -8.61 -11.58 0.46
C ALA A 160 -8.59 -13.01 1.04
N ASP A 161 -9.76 -13.60 1.28
CA ASP A 161 -9.91 -14.84 2.05
C ASP A 161 -9.58 -16.10 1.25
N THR A 162 -9.68 -16.03 -0.08
CA THR A 162 -9.44 -17.18 -0.96
C THR A 162 -8.51 -16.81 -2.10
N TRP A 163 -7.85 -17.82 -2.70
CA TRP A 163 -6.97 -17.63 -3.84
C TRP A 163 -7.64 -16.93 -5.05
N LYS A 164 -8.96 -17.04 -5.18
CA LYS A 164 -9.73 -16.39 -6.26
C LYS A 164 -9.66 -14.85 -6.18
N HIS A 165 -9.56 -14.29 -4.97
CA HIS A 165 -9.42 -12.84 -4.78
C HIS A 165 -8.09 -12.29 -5.32
N TYR A 166 -7.08 -13.15 -5.46
CA TYR A 166 -5.76 -12.74 -5.94
C TYR A 166 -5.63 -12.77 -7.47
N ILE A 167 -6.50 -13.48 -8.19
CA ILE A 167 -6.39 -13.66 -9.65
C ILE A 167 -6.39 -12.30 -10.37
N LEU A 168 -7.42 -11.48 -10.17
CA LEU A 168 -7.53 -10.20 -10.86
C LEU A 168 -6.41 -9.21 -10.48
N PRO A 169 -6.11 -8.99 -9.19
CA PRO A 169 -5.00 -8.14 -8.80
C PRO A 169 -3.64 -8.64 -9.31
N VAL A 170 -3.36 -9.94 -9.25
CA VAL A 170 -2.14 -10.54 -9.80
C VAL A 170 -2.02 -10.27 -11.28
N THR A 171 -3.06 -10.53 -12.06
CA THR A 171 -3.08 -10.29 -13.51
C THR A 171 -2.85 -8.81 -13.82
N CYS A 172 -3.52 -7.92 -13.09
CA CYS A 172 -3.42 -6.48 -13.27
C CYS A 172 -2.00 -5.96 -12.97
N LEU A 173 -1.43 -6.37 -11.82
CA LEU A 173 -0.11 -5.93 -11.38
C LEU A 173 1.04 -6.53 -12.20
N SER A 174 0.87 -7.74 -12.73
CA SER A 174 1.88 -8.40 -13.56
C SER A 174 1.90 -7.89 -15.01
N PHE A 175 0.85 -7.23 -15.47
CA PHE A 175 0.70 -6.84 -16.86
C PHE A 175 1.80 -5.87 -17.34
N SER A 176 2.10 -4.84 -16.56
CA SER A 176 3.19 -3.90 -16.86
C SER A 176 4.58 -4.56 -16.78
N PRO A 177 4.96 -5.29 -15.71
CA PRO A 177 6.24 -5.99 -15.67
C PRO A 177 6.44 -7.04 -16.77
N ILE A 178 5.39 -7.69 -17.28
CA ILE A 178 5.48 -8.63 -18.42
C ILE A 178 5.93 -7.91 -19.69
N ALA A 179 5.58 -6.64 -19.83
CA ALA A 179 5.85 -5.83 -21.01
C ALA A 179 7.30 -5.31 -21.09
N TYR A 180 8.06 -5.35 -19.98
CA TYR A 180 9.48 -5.00 -19.93
C TYR A 180 10.40 -6.19 -20.20
#